data_82a55b33664d7af757176bdc1d80d6e1
#
_entry.id   82a55b33664d7af757176bdc1d80d6e1
#
_cell.length_a   1.000
_cell.length_b   1.000
_cell.length_c   1.000
_cell.angle_alpha   90.00
_cell.angle_beta   90.00
_cell.angle_gamma   90.00
#
_symmetry.space_group_name_H-M   'P 1'
#
loop_
_entity.id
_entity.type
_entity.pdbx_description
1 polymer ?
#
loop_
_entity_poly.entity_id
_entity_poly.type
_entity_poly.pdbx_seq_one_letter_code
_entity_poly.pdbx_strand_id
1 'polypeptide(L)'
;MSPQPSPDVLVITASNGENLMLADRFAVAARTLGQQAAVLDLTSVDLPLFTPRAMAAGTPAGLADLEARLNAAPRWVICAPEYNGSIPPVLTNAIAWLSVQSNDFRTLFNGRPIAMATRSGGGGHTVMAALRLQLAHLGAHVVGRQLVSNSTHPAKDDTITDLLQRLQRLAPADS
;
A
#
# COMPACT_ATOMS: atom_id res chain seq x y z
N MET A 1 -1.67 -27.83 -7.89
CA MET A 1 -0.84 -26.81 -7.25
C MET A 1 -1.46 -26.53 -5.90
N SER A 2 -0.73 -26.74 -4.80
CA SER A 2 -1.22 -26.34 -3.47
C SER A 2 -1.40 -24.83 -3.45
N PRO A 3 -2.50 -24.29 -2.88
CA PRO A 3 -2.68 -22.86 -2.76
C PRO A 3 -1.49 -22.27 -1.97
N GLN A 4 -0.88 -21.24 -2.47
CA GLN A 4 0.15 -20.52 -1.72
C GLN A 4 -0.48 -19.96 -0.45
N PRO A 5 0.17 -20.07 0.71
CA PRO A 5 -0.36 -19.48 1.93
C PRO A 5 -0.56 -17.98 1.76
N SER A 6 -1.67 -17.47 2.29
CA SER A 6 -1.94 -16.03 2.28
C SER A 6 -0.81 -15.27 2.98
N PRO A 7 -0.35 -14.13 2.45
CA PRO A 7 0.72 -13.37 3.08
C PRO A 7 0.22 -12.71 4.38
N ASP A 8 1.09 -12.66 5.40
CA ASP A 8 0.86 -11.91 6.64
C ASP A 8 0.94 -10.39 6.40
N VAL A 9 1.76 -10.01 5.43
CA VAL A 9 2.00 -8.62 5.02
C VAL A 9 2.04 -8.50 3.50
N LEU A 10 1.24 -7.60 2.94
CA LEU A 10 1.34 -7.19 1.55
C LEU A 10 2.09 -5.85 1.47
N VAL A 11 3.18 -5.82 0.72
CA VAL A 11 3.92 -4.60 0.43
C VAL A 11 3.50 -4.07 -0.93
N ILE A 12 2.84 -2.92 -0.94
CA ILE A 12 2.24 -2.30 -2.12
C ILE A 12 3.17 -1.19 -2.59
N THR A 13 3.58 -1.21 -3.84
CA THR A 13 4.34 -0.10 -4.42
C THR A 13 3.52 0.66 -5.46
N ALA A 14 3.65 1.99 -5.45
CA ALA A 14 2.99 2.89 -6.38
C ALA A 14 3.94 3.42 -7.48
N SER A 15 5.07 2.75 -7.67
CA SER A 15 5.98 2.94 -8.81
C SER A 15 6.88 1.72 -9.00
N ASN A 16 7.37 1.54 -10.20
CA ASN A 16 8.24 0.42 -10.60
C ASN A 16 9.76 0.75 -10.53
N GLY A 17 10.14 1.84 -9.87
CA GLY A 17 11.53 2.24 -9.66
C GLY A 17 11.99 2.07 -8.22
N GLU A 18 12.54 3.15 -7.64
CA GLU A 18 13.12 3.17 -6.28
C GLU A 18 12.16 2.70 -5.18
N ASN A 19 10.85 2.94 -5.32
CA ASN A 19 9.88 2.47 -4.34
C ASN A 19 9.57 0.98 -4.49
N LEU A 20 9.73 0.38 -5.69
CA LEU A 20 9.69 -1.08 -5.84
C LEU A 20 10.89 -1.72 -5.13
N MET A 21 12.09 -1.17 -5.30
CA MET A 21 13.28 -1.64 -4.56
C MET A 21 13.10 -1.51 -3.03
N LEU A 22 12.47 -0.42 -2.58
CA LEU A 22 12.13 -0.23 -1.17
C LEU A 22 11.10 -1.27 -0.69
N ALA A 23 10.09 -1.57 -1.51
CA ALA A 23 9.08 -2.58 -1.23
C ALA A 23 9.71 -3.98 -1.11
N ASP A 24 10.64 -4.33 -1.99
CA ASP A 24 11.39 -5.60 -1.91
C ASP A 24 12.19 -5.71 -0.61
N ARG A 25 12.81 -4.61 -0.15
CA ARG A 25 13.51 -4.58 1.15
C ARG A 25 12.56 -4.82 2.32
N PHE A 26 11.35 -4.23 2.30
CA PHE A 26 10.32 -4.52 3.30
C PHE A 26 9.92 -5.99 3.29
N ALA A 27 9.70 -6.57 2.10
CA ALA A 27 9.33 -7.98 1.98
C ALA A 27 10.44 -8.93 2.48
N VAL A 28 11.71 -8.63 2.19
CA VAL A 28 12.86 -9.38 2.72
C VAL A 28 12.91 -9.28 4.25
N ALA A 29 12.80 -8.07 4.81
CA ALA A 29 12.82 -7.85 6.25
C ALA A 29 11.64 -8.55 6.96
N ALA A 30 10.43 -8.53 6.38
CA ALA A 30 9.28 -9.25 6.91
C ALA A 30 9.53 -10.76 6.98
N ARG A 31 10.11 -11.35 5.93
CA ARG A 31 10.48 -12.77 5.91
C ARG A 31 11.55 -13.10 6.96
N THR A 32 12.52 -12.21 7.18
CA THR A 32 13.52 -12.35 8.24
C THR A 32 12.88 -12.34 9.64
N LEU A 33 11.76 -11.63 9.81
CA LEU A 33 10.94 -11.63 11.02
C LEU A 33 9.98 -12.83 11.11
N GLY A 34 10.06 -13.80 10.21
CA GLY A 34 9.22 -15.00 10.18
C GLY A 34 7.82 -14.80 9.58
N GLN A 35 7.58 -13.68 8.89
CA GLN A 35 6.29 -13.39 8.26
C GLN A 35 6.29 -13.83 6.79
N GLN A 36 5.14 -14.31 6.29
CA GLN A 36 4.92 -14.45 4.86
C GLN A 36 4.68 -13.05 4.26
N ALA A 37 5.45 -12.69 3.23
CA ALA A 37 5.33 -11.37 2.61
C ALA A 37 5.28 -11.47 1.08
N ALA A 38 4.37 -10.72 0.48
CA ALA A 38 4.26 -10.56 -0.97
C ALA A 38 4.42 -9.08 -1.35
N VAL A 39 4.86 -8.83 -2.58
CA VAL A 39 4.94 -7.49 -3.18
C VAL A 39 3.86 -7.36 -4.25
N LEU A 40 3.16 -6.24 -4.24
CA LEU A 40 2.18 -5.83 -5.24
C LEU A 40 2.64 -4.54 -5.90
N ASP A 41 3.02 -4.62 -7.16
CA ASP A 41 3.30 -3.45 -7.98
C ASP A 41 2.01 -2.96 -8.65
N LEU A 42 1.47 -1.83 -8.18
CA LEU A 42 0.26 -1.23 -8.75
C LEU A 42 0.45 -0.77 -10.19
N THR A 43 1.68 -0.50 -10.62
CA THR A 43 1.94 -0.08 -12.02
C THR A 43 1.76 -1.21 -13.03
N SER A 44 1.74 -2.46 -12.56
CA SER A 44 1.47 -3.64 -13.39
C SER A 44 -0.02 -3.98 -13.49
N VAL A 45 -0.88 -3.30 -12.73
CA VAL A 45 -2.33 -3.54 -12.74
C VAL A 45 -2.97 -2.60 -13.77
N ASP A 46 -3.60 -3.18 -14.78
CA ASP A 46 -4.27 -2.41 -15.84
C ASP A 46 -5.65 -1.93 -15.36
N LEU A 47 -5.68 -0.72 -14.83
CA LEU A 47 -6.91 -0.01 -14.45
C LEU A 47 -7.04 1.27 -15.27
N PRO A 48 -8.13 1.46 -16.02
CA PRO A 48 -8.38 2.72 -16.70
C PRO A 48 -8.50 3.86 -15.68
N LEU A 49 -8.27 5.09 -16.12
CA LEU A 49 -8.51 6.26 -15.25
C LEU A 49 -9.95 6.23 -14.75
N PHE A 50 -10.13 6.28 -13.43
CA PHE A 50 -11.44 6.31 -12.80
C PHE A 50 -12.20 7.58 -13.19
N THR A 51 -13.33 7.39 -13.81
CA THR A 51 -14.29 8.44 -14.19
C THR A 51 -15.70 7.86 -14.13
N PRO A 52 -16.76 8.69 -13.99
CA PRO A 52 -18.15 8.21 -14.11
C PRO A 52 -18.40 7.44 -15.41
N ARG A 53 -17.76 7.86 -16.52
CA ARG A 53 -17.87 7.17 -17.82
C ARG A 53 -17.20 5.79 -17.79
N ALA A 54 -16.01 5.69 -17.20
CA ALA A 54 -15.30 4.41 -17.06
C ALA A 54 -16.09 3.47 -16.15
N MET A 55 -16.62 3.96 -15.03
CA MET A 55 -17.47 3.19 -14.13
C MET A 55 -18.74 2.67 -14.83
N ALA A 56 -19.39 3.50 -15.63
CA ALA A 56 -20.59 3.10 -16.40
C ALA A 56 -20.28 2.06 -17.50
N ALA A 57 -19.03 1.99 -17.98
CA ALA A 57 -18.59 0.99 -18.96
C ALA A 57 -18.37 -0.41 -18.34
N GLY A 58 -18.35 -0.51 -17.02
CA GLY A 58 -18.23 -1.76 -16.28
C GLY A 58 -16.95 -1.86 -15.45
N THR A 59 -16.85 -2.95 -14.69
CA THR A 59 -15.71 -3.24 -13.81
C THR A 59 -14.47 -3.65 -14.63
N PRO A 60 -13.30 -3.01 -14.44
CA PRO A 60 -12.07 -3.42 -15.12
C PRO A 60 -11.66 -4.85 -14.78
N ALA A 61 -11.15 -5.60 -15.78
CA ALA A 61 -10.80 -7.01 -15.61
C ALA A 61 -9.76 -7.26 -14.48
N GLY A 62 -8.81 -6.34 -14.29
CA GLY A 62 -7.77 -6.46 -13.25
C GLY A 62 -8.24 -6.13 -11.83
N LEU A 63 -9.45 -5.57 -11.66
CA LEU A 63 -9.89 -5.06 -10.36
C LEU A 63 -10.20 -6.16 -9.36
N ALA A 64 -10.84 -7.24 -9.80
CA ALA A 64 -11.18 -8.37 -8.94
C ALA A 64 -9.93 -9.09 -8.39
N ASP A 65 -8.90 -9.26 -9.23
CA ASP A 65 -7.61 -9.83 -8.79
C ASP A 65 -6.90 -8.90 -7.81
N LEU A 66 -6.90 -7.60 -8.09
CA LEU A 66 -6.34 -6.60 -7.18
C LEU A 66 -7.02 -6.65 -5.80
N GLU A 67 -8.35 -6.64 -5.77
CA GLU A 67 -9.13 -6.72 -4.53
C GLU A 67 -8.86 -8.03 -3.77
N ALA A 68 -8.82 -9.16 -4.48
CA ALA A 68 -8.51 -10.45 -3.87
C ALA A 68 -7.11 -10.47 -3.24
N ARG A 69 -6.09 -9.93 -3.90
CA ARG A 69 -4.72 -9.82 -3.38
C ARG A 69 -4.65 -8.91 -2.15
N LEU A 70 -5.37 -7.80 -2.15
CA LEU A 70 -5.45 -6.87 -1.02
C LEU A 70 -6.15 -7.52 0.18
N ASN A 71 -7.24 -8.23 -0.04
CA ASN A 71 -7.97 -8.94 1.02
C ASN A 71 -7.20 -10.12 1.60
N ALA A 72 -6.35 -10.77 0.80
CA ALA A 72 -5.58 -11.94 1.25
C ALA A 72 -4.57 -11.61 2.37
N ALA A 73 -4.17 -10.33 2.55
CA ALA A 73 -3.20 -9.92 3.55
C ALA A 73 -3.84 -9.04 4.63
N PRO A 74 -3.73 -9.40 5.91
CA PRO A 74 -4.34 -8.64 7.00
C PRO A 74 -3.63 -7.30 7.28
N ARG A 75 -2.41 -7.10 6.80
CA ARG A 75 -1.59 -5.90 7.03
C ARG A 75 -0.93 -5.44 5.74
N TRP A 76 -0.79 -4.13 5.58
CA TRP A 76 -0.14 -3.56 4.40
C TRP A 76 1.01 -2.63 4.75
N VAL A 77 2.00 -2.59 3.85
CA VAL A 77 2.98 -1.52 3.75
C VAL A 77 2.77 -0.82 2.41
N ILE A 78 2.66 0.49 2.38
CA ILE A 78 2.54 1.26 1.14
C ILE A 78 3.83 2.05 0.91
N CYS A 79 4.53 1.74 -0.19
CA CYS A 79 5.71 2.43 -0.67
C CYS A 79 5.32 3.33 -1.86
N ALA A 80 5.29 4.66 -1.66
CA ALA A 80 4.82 5.59 -2.67
C ALA A 80 5.80 6.74 -2.90
N PRO A 81 6.16 7.07 -4.16
CA PRO A 81 6.93 8.27 -4.45
C PRO A 81 6.09 9.52 -4.24
N GLU A 82 6.76 10.66 -4.10
CA GLU A 82 6.11 11.97 -4.18
C GLU A 82 6.12 12.47 -5.62
N TYR A 83 4.96 12.68 -6.20
CA TYR A 83 4.79 13.29 -7.51
C TYR A 83 4.08 14.63 -7.37
N ASN A 84 4.77 15.72 -7.76
CA ASN A 84 4.23 17.08 -7.65
C ASN A 84 3.70 17.41 -6.24
N GLY A 85 4.41 17.00 -5.21
CA GLY A 85 4.02 17.23 -3.82
C GLY A 85 2.81 16.41 -3.35
N SER A 86 2.44 15.32 -4.03
CA SER A 86 1.23 14.56 -3.71
C SER A 86 1.38 13.05 -3.94
N ILE A 87 0.27 12.34 -3.72
CA ILE A 87 0.14 10.89 -3.91
C ILE A 87 0.22 10.56 -5.41
N PRO A 88 0.94 9.48 -5.79
CA PRO A 88 1.02 9.06 -7.19
C PRO A 88 -0.36 8.76 -7.80
N PRO A 89 -0.61 9.14 -9.07
CA PRO A 89 -1.89 8.90 -9.73
C PRO A 89 -2.34 7.45 -9.73
N VAL A 90 -1.41 6.49 -9.89
CA VAL A 90 -1.72 5.06 -9.89
C VAL A 90 -2.33 4.61 -8.55
N LEU A 91 -1.86 5.13 -7.43
CA LEU A 91 -2.38 4.79 -6.11
C LEU A 91 -3.77 5.42 -5.88
N THR A 92 -3.93 6.69 -6.21
CA THR A 92 -5.23 7.37 -6.12
C THR A 92 -6.27 6.73 -7.04
N ASN A 93 -5.87 6.34 -8.26
CA ASN A 93 -6.73 5.65 -9.20
C ASN A 93 -7.19 4.27 -8.67
N ALA A 94 -6.26 3.48 -8.14
CA ALA A 94 -6.58 2.19 -7.53
C ALA A 94 -7.55 2.33 -6.35
N ILE A 95 -7.31 3.30 -5.45
CA ILE A 95 -8.20 3.58 -4.32
C ILE A 95 -9.60 3.97 -4.82
N ALA A 96 -9.70 4.83 -5.85
CA ALA A 96 -10.99 5.24 -6.41
C ALA A 96 -11.78 4.06 -6.95
N TRP A 97 -11.15 3.16 -7.72
CA TRP A 97 -11.79 1.95 -8.22
C TRP A 97 -12.21 0.99 -7.11
N LEU A 98 -11.38 0.78 -6.10
CA LEU A 98 -11.66 -0.11 -4.97
C LEU A 98 -12.80 0.41 -4.09
N SER A 99 -12.91 1.74 -3.95
CA SER A 99 -13.93 2.36 -3.10
C SER A 99 -15.36 2.23 -3.64
N VAL A 100 -15.55 1.89 -4.92
CA VAL A 100 -16.88 1.75 -5.51
C VAL A 100 -17.34 0.30 -5.69
N GLN A 101 -16.57 -0.68 -5.15
CA GLN A 101 -16.90 -2.10 -5.32
C GLN A 101 -17.92 -2.60 -4.28
N SER A 102 -18.15 -1.86 -3.22
CA SER A 102 -19.13 -2.21 -2.18
C SER A 102 -20.02 -1.01 -1.82
N ASN A 103 -21.09 -1.25 -1.07
CA ASN A 103 -21.97 -0.19 -0.57
C ASN A 103 -21.28 0.69 0.49
N ASP A 104 -20.26 0.18 1.16
CA ASP A 104 -19.38 0.96 2.04
C ASP A 104 -18.01 1.09 1.41
N PHE A 105 -17.65 2.30 0.98
CA PHE A 105 -16.38 2.61 0.35
C PHE A 105 -15.16 2.36 1.26
N ARG A 106 -15.37 2.14 2.55
CA ARG A 106 -14.33 1.85 3.53
C ARG A 106 -14.06 0.36 3.72
N THR A 107 -14.91 -0.54 3.24
CA THR A 107 -14.87 -1.98 3.55
C THR A 107 -13.48 -2.58 3.49
N LEU A 108 -12.71 -2.26 2.45
CA LEU A 108 -11.36 -2.81 2.25
C LEU A 108 -10.32 -2.22 3.21
N PHE A 109 -10.52 -0.99 3.67
CA PHE A 109 -9.55 -0.19 4.44
C PHE A 109 -9.86 -0.12 5.92
N ASN A 110 -11.13 -0.20 6.30
CA ASN A 110 -11.59 0.05 7.65
C ASN A 110 -10.93 -0.92 8.65
N GLY A 111 -10.28 -0.36 9.68
CA GLY A 111 -9.53 -1.13 10.66
C GLY A 111 -8.21 -1.75 10.15
N ARG A 112 -7.90 -1.66 8.85
CA ARG A 112 -6.70 -2.27 8.26
C ARG A 112 -5.43 -1.61 8.79
N PRO A 113 -4.49 -2.37 9.40
CA PRO A 113 -3.18 -1.86 9.77
C PRO A 113 -2.33 -1.54 8.55
N ILE A 114 -1.85 -0.30 8.44
CA ILE A 114 -1.04 0.16 7.31
C ILE A 114 0.20 0.90 7.80
N ALA A 115 1.39 0.51 7.35
CA ALA A 115 2.62 1.29 7.46
C ALA A 115 2.89 2.02 6.15
N MET A 116 3.56 3.18 6.21
CA MET A 116 3.86 4.01 5.05
C MET A 116 5.34 4.27 4.91
N ALA A 117 5.82 4.21 3.66
CA ALA A 117 7.20 4.50 3.31
C ALA A 117 7.27 5.26 1.99
N THR A 118 8.30 6.07 1.82
CA THR A 118 8.61 6.76 0.57
C THR A 118 10.10 6.77 0.29
N ARG A 119 10.42 6.66 -0.98
CA ARG A 119 11.70 7.03 -1.57
C ARG A 119 11.40 8.13 -2.60
N SER A 120 11.81 9.36 -2.30
CA SER A 120 11.47 10.51 -3.11
C SER A 120 12.65 11.47 -3.24
N GLY A 121 12.81 12.08 -4.41
CA GLY A 121 13.85 13.09 -4.67
C GLY A 121 13.63 14.40 -3.91
N GLY A 122 12.40 14.75 -3.61
CA GLY A 122 11.96 16.02 -3.01
C GLY A 122 11.70 15.99 -1.51
N GLY A 123 12.14 15.02 -0.76
CA GLY A 123 11.93 14.96 0.69
C GLY A 123 10.77 14.09 1.16
N GLY A 124 9.70 13.91 0.38
CA GLY A 124 8.64 12.93 0.61
C GLY A 124 7.69 13.19 1.79
N HIS A 125 7.81 14.33 2.48
CA HIS A 125 6.95 14.62 3.64
C HIS A 125 5.51 14.92 3.22
N THR A 126 5.33 15.56 2.07
CA THR A 126 4.01 15.97 1.58
C THR A 126 3.18 14.78 1.15
N VAL A 127 3.76 13.81 0.41
CA VAL A 127 3.05 12.58 0.06
C VAL A 127 2.67 11.78 1.31
N MET A 128 3.54 11.71 2.32
CA MET A 128 3.24 11.01 3.57
C MET A 128 2.09 11.66 4.34
N ALA A 129 2.03 12.99 4.39
CA ALA A 129 0.92 13.72 5.02
C ALA A 129 -0.40 13.49 4.25
N ALA A 130 -0.39 13.65 2.93
CA ALA A 130 -1.55 13.45 2.08
C ALA A 130 -2.09 12.01 2.15
N LEU A 131 -1.20 11.03 2.05
CA LEU A 131 -1.56 9.60 2.10
C LEU A 131 -2.12 9.23 3.49
N ARG A 132 -1.51 9.72 4.58
CA ARG A 132 -2.01 9.49 5.94
C ARG A 132 -3.43 10.02 6.11
N LEU A 133 -3.70 11.23 5.63
CA LEU A 133 -5.02 11.83 5.69
C LEU A 133 -6.07 11.01 4.91
N GLN A 134 -5.72 10.56 3.69
CA GLN A 134 -6.59 9.74 2.87
C GLN A 134 -6.87 8.38 3.54
N LEU A 135 -5.85 7.68 4.03
CA LEU A 135 -6.01 6.39 4.69
C LEU A 135 -6.81 6.49 6.01
N ALA A 136 -6.60 7.56 6.77
CA ALA A 136 -7.39 7.84 7.98
C ALA A 136 -8.87 8.09 7.64
N HIS A 137 -9.16 8.84 6.56
CA HIS A 137 -10.52 9.03 6.06
C HIS A 137 -11.20 7.71 5.69
N LEU A 138 -10.43 6.77 5.13
CA LEU A 138 -10.90 5.43 4.77
C LEU A 138 -11.01 4.48 5.99
N GLY A 139 -10.64 4.94 7.19
CA GLY A 139 -10.77 4.17 8.42
C GLY A 139 -9.59 3.25 8.73
N ALA A 140 -8.47 3.35 8.02
CA ALA A 140 -7.29 2.52 8.26
C ALA A 140 -6.58 2.86 9.57
N HIS A 141 -5.98 1.86 10.21
CA HIS A 141 -5.09 2.01 11.35
C HIS A 141 -3.66 2.28 10.88
N VAL A 142 -3.33 3.55 10.65
CA VAL A 142 -2.02 3.93 10.12
C VAL A 142 -0.98 3.97 11.24
N VAL A 143 0.12 3.22 11.08
CA VAL A 143 1.27 3.27 12.01
C VAL A 143 1.75 4.71 12.17
N GLY A 144 1.93 5.16 13.40
CA GLY A 144 2.31 6.55 13.71
C GLY A 144 3.66 6.95 13.11
N ARG A 145 4.66 6.05 13.15
CA ARG A 145 5.95 6.23 12.47
C ARG A 145 5.79 5.97 10.97
N GLN A 146 6.57 6.68 10.16
CA GLN A 146 6.70 6.47 8.71
C GLN A 146 8.17 6.50 8.30
N LEU A 147 8.51 5.88 7.16
CA LEU A 147 9.83 5.92 6.59
C LEU A 147 9.87 6.94 5.45
N VAL A 148 10.73 7.94 5.60
CA VAL A 148 11.02 8.91 4.54
C VAL A 148 12.48 8.76 4.15
N SER A 149 12.77 8.54 2.88
CA SER A 149 14.11 8.36 2.35
C SER A 149 14.33 9.10 1.04
N ASN A 150 15.57 9.45 0.77
CA ASN A 150 16.01 10.11 -0.46
C ASN A 150 17.49 9.75 -0.75
N SER A 151 18.13 10.42 -1.70
CA SER A 151 19.52 10.13 -2.07
C SER A 151 20.52 10.48 -0.95
N THR A 152 20.24 11.50 -0.14
CA THR A 152 21.12 11.94 0.95
C THR A 152 20.79 11.26 2.28
N HIS A 153 19.57 10.77 2.44
CA HIS A 153 19.08 10.06 3.63
C HIS A 153 18.46 8.72 3.20
N PRO A 154 19.28 7.70 2.90
CA PRO A 154 18.78 6.41 2.46
C PRO A 154 17.97 5.70 3.56
N ALA A 155 17.04 4.85 3.15
CA ALA A 155 16.29 4.01 4.06
C ALA A 155 17.23 3.08 4.86
N LYS A 156 17.06 3.04 6.19
CA LYS A 156 17.83 2.18 7.08
C LYS A 156 17.05 0.90 7.39
N ASP A 157 17.74 -0.24 7.42
CA ASP A 157 17.10 -1.54 7.68
C ASP A 157 16.49 -1.62 9.09
N ASP A 158 17.12 -0.98 10.09
CA ASP A 158 16.56 -0.87 11.44
C ASP A 158 15.21 -0.13 11.44
N THR A 159 15.06 0.90 10.58
CA THR A 159 13.79 1.62 10.46
C THR A 159 12.72 0.77 9.77
N ILE A 160 13.09 0.01 8.75
CA ILE A 160 12.20 -0.95 8.09
C ILE A 160 11.72 -2.00 9.09
N THR A 161 12.65 -2.59 9.84
CA THR A 161 12.36 -3.59 10.87
C THR A 161 11.43 -3.04 11.96
N ASP A 162 11.72 -1.85 12.50
CA ASP A 162 10.87 -1.22 13.51
C ASP A 162 9.45 -0.94 13.00
N LEU A 163 9.31 -0.49 11.74
CA LEU A 163 7.99 -0.28 11.13
C LEU A 163 7.20 -1.58 11.01
N LEU A 164 7.82 -2.67 10.58
CA LEU A 164 7.18 -3.99 10.50
C LEU A 164 6.76 -4.49 11.88
N GLN A 165 7.61 -4.33 12.89
CA GLN A 165 7.28 -4.71 14.27
C GLN A 165 6.11 -3.89 14.84
N ARG A 166 6.04 -2.58 14.55
CA ARG A 166 4.91 -1.72 14.93
C ARG A 166 3.63 -2.13 14.22
N LEU A 167 3.72 -2.42 12.93
CA LEU A 167 2.61 -2.88 12.11
C LEU A 167 2.05 -4.21 12.65
N GLN A 168 2.92 -5.13 13.04
CA GLN A 168 2.54 -6.44 13.59
C GLN A 168 1.78 -6.34 14.92
N ARG A 169 2.06 -5.31 15.73
CA ARG A 169 1.36 -5.09 17.02
C ARG A 169 -0.08 -4.60 16.88
N LEU A 170 -0.44 -4.06 15.71
CA LEU A 170 -1.80 -3.66 15.43
C LEU A 170 -2.63 -4.90 15.05
N ALA A 171 -3.71 -5.14 15.77
CA ALA A 171 -4.68 -6.15 15.36
C ALA A 171 -5.47 -5.64 14.15
N PRO A 172 -5.67 -6.45 13.09
CA PRO A 172 -6.61 -6.11 12.04
C PRO A 172 -8.02 -6.01 12.62
N ALA A 173 -8.90 -5.28 11.93
CA ALA A 173 -10.32 -5.35 12.24
C ALA A 173 -10.81 -6.79 12.06
N ASP A 174 -11.70 -7.22 12.94
CA ASP A 174 -12.38 -8.51 12.78
C ASP A 174 -13.11 -8.49 11.43
N SER A 175 -12.83 -9.49 10.58
CA SER A 175 -13.39 -9.68 9.24
C SER A 175 -14.78 -10.29 9.31
#